data_25f9e107eaa3772887b17e513f72dd1d
#
_entry.id   25f9e107eaa3772887b17e513f72dd1d
#
_cell.length_a   1.000
_cell.length_b   1.000
_cell.length_c   1.000
_cell.angle_alpha   90.00
_cell.angle_beta   90.00
_cell.angle_gamma   90.00
#
_symmetry.space_group_name_H-M   'P 1'
#
loop_
_entity.id
_entity.type
_entity.pdbx_description
1 polymer ?
#
loop_
_entity_poly.entity_id
_entity_poly.type
_entity_poly.pdbx_seq_one_letter_code
_entity_poly.pdbx_strand_id
1 'polypeptide(L)'
;MNIAPFTSRDSLGRYYTESDISSLLVSLMDTAKAANILDLGCGLGSLSFAASKRWNDAKIFSLDIESRHQIVDSENQNRHHVVGDALIFNLPSTLGMMEGSIDLAVCNPPYIKPDWRDEFQQVSEQIGICKYSSITKICSSEVLFLAQMIRMLKSGGEAGVILPDGIFTAEKFASFREFLLKEHCVKKIIQLPRKVFKRTEAQTHILIFNKASCKRNSDEIELRTILGTGRLSPPISITSDDGVHRLDYSYHSRIQRYKKSTSFRRLELQAVAEIKRGKQSSVQVRELEYATVHTTDLSGVHCNYKLAGGIDLLGLDATKYLVARPGDLLIARVGRNFFKKIANVVSGYAVVSDCLFIIRADKKNSKKIFKYISSKDGQLKISELSYGVAAAQMSMKQLAQLKMDFE
;
A
#
# COMPACT_ATOMS: atom_id res chain seq x y z
N MET A 1 -8.03 -28.49 22.80
CA MET A 1 -6.76 -27.86 23.25
C MET A 1 -6.96 -26.35 23.20
N ASN A 2 -6.89 -25.68 24.34
CA ASN A 2 -7.07 -24.24 24.44
C ASN A 2 -5.81 -23.54 23.95
N ILE A 3 -5.92 -22.82 22.81
CA ILE A 3 -4.87 -21.94 22.33
C ILE A 3 -5.01 -20.63 23.12
N ALA A 4 -4.00 -20.31 23.91
CA ALA A 4 -3.93 -19.10 24.73
C ALA A 4 -4.09 -17.83 23.86
N PRO A 5 -4.80 -16.80 24.31
CA PRO A 5 -4.94 -15.55 23.55
C PRO A 5 -3.62 -14.77 23.58
N PHE A 6 -2.94 -14.69 22.43
CA PHE A 6 -1.79 -13.82 22.27
C PHE A 6 -2.22 -12.35 22.24
N THR A 7 -1.90 -11.61 23.29
CA THR A 7 -2.29 -10.19 23.49
C THR A 7 -1.16 -9.19 23.18
N SER A 8 -0.06 -9.58 22.54
CA SER A 8 1.02 -8.67 22.16
C SER A 8 1.16 -8.54 20.66
N ARG A 9 1.46 -7.34 20.18
CA ARG A 9 1.90 -7.07 18.81
C ARG A 9 3.11 -7.96 18.52
N ASP A 10 3.01 -8.82 17.52
CA ASP A 10 4.13 -9.68 17.15
C ASP A 10 5.31 -8.79 16.73
N SER A 11 6.42 -8.88 17.46
CA SER A 11 7.65 -8.11 17.22
C SER A 11 8.25 -8.37 15.83
N LEU A 12 7.92 -9.51 15.22
CA LEU A 12 8.34 -9.90 13.88
C LEU A 12 7.36 -9.50 12.77
N GLY A 13 6.28 -8.75 13.07
CA GLY A 13 5.36 -8.20 12.08
C GLY A 13 4.63 -9.23 11.22
N ARG A 14 4.42 -10.44 11.74
CA ARG A 14 3.85 -11.57 10.99
C ARG A 14 2.33 -11.54 10.96
N TYR A 15 1.78 -11.86 9.80
CA TYR A 15 0.35 -12.06 9.57
C TYR A 15 0.14 -13.44 8.95
N TYR A 16 -0.49 -14.34 9.68
CA TYR A 16 -0.78 -15.68 9.18
C TYR A 16 -1.83 -15.63 8.09
N THR A 17 -1.51 -16.22 6.95
CA THR A 17 -2.41 -16.28 5.80
C THR A 17 -3.54 -17.27 6.09
N GLU A 18 -4.80 -16.83 5.95
CA GLU A 18 -5.94 -17.73 6.06
C GLU A 18 -5.99 -18.68 4.85
N SER A 19 -6.54 -19.89 5.05
CA SER A 19 -6.58 -20.93 4.02
C SER A 19 -7.25 -20.48 2.72
N ASP A 20 -8.28 -19.64 2.82
CA ASP A 20 -9.04 -19.14 1.66
C ASP A 20 -8.20 -18.17 0.81
N ILE A 21 -7.37 -17.33 1.45
CA ILE A 21 -6.49 -16.40 0.73
C ILE A 21 -5.33 -17.15 0.08
N SER A 22 -4.77 -18.16 0.74
CA SER A 22 -3.74 -19.02 0.15
C SER A 22 -4.27 -19.76 -1.07
N SER A 23 -5.47 -20.31 -0.98
CA SER A 23 -6.15 -21.00 -2.09
C SER A 23 -6.47 -20.05 -3.23
N LEU A 24 -6.92 -18.83 -2.92
CA LEU A 24 -7.16 -17.79 -3.93
C LEU A 24 -5.86 -17.43 -4.65
N LEU A 25 -4.77 -17.12 -3.92
CA LEU A 25 -3.49 -16.78 -4.52
C LEU A 25 -3.03 -17.86 -5.49
N VAL A 26 -3.02 -19.11 -5.04
CA VAL A 26 -2.63 -20.26 -5.84
C VAL A 26 -3.54 -20.41 -7.08
N SER A 27 -4.85 -20.21 -6.96
CA SER A 27 -5.80 -20.31 -8.08
C SER A 27 -5.62 -19.22 -9.14
N LEU A 28 -5.06 -18.07 -8.79
CA LEU A 28 -4.81 -16.94 -9.68
C LEU A 28 -3.55 -17.12 -10.55
N MET A 29 -2.65 -18.00 -10.16
CA MET A 29 -1.42 -18.27 -10.90
C MET A 29 -1.73 -19.05 -12.20
N ASP A 30 -0.99 -18.76 -13.26
CA ASP A 30 -1.28 -19.33 -14.60
C ASP A 30 -0.47 -20.60 -14.87
N THR A 31 0.63 -20.83 -14.16
CA THR A 31 1.52 -21.97 -14.36
C THR A 31 0.79 -23.30 -14.16
N ALA A 32 0.75 -24.11 -15.22
CA ALA A 32 0.06 -25.41 -15.20
C ALA A 32 0.88 -26.51 -14.50
N LYS A 33 2.20 -26.50 -14.67
CA LYS A 33 3.12 -27.49 -14.10
C LYS A 33 4.34 -26.81 -13.49
N ALA A 34 4.73 -27.23 -12.30
CA ALA A 34 5.92 -26.77 -11.61
C ALA A 34 6.69 -27.98 -11.08
N ALA A 35 8.01 -27.97 -11.19
CA ALA A 35 8.89 -28.94 -10.57
C ALA A 35 9.38 -28.47 -9.21
N ASN A 36 9.75 -27.20 -9.09
CA ASN A 36 10.28 -26.60 -7.88
C ASN A 36 9.47 -25.36 -7.47
N ILE A 37 8.95 -25.36 -6.25
CA ILE A 37 8.18 -24.27 -5.67
C ILE A 37 8.92 -23.74 -4.44
N LEU A 38 9.00 -22.42 -4.29
CA LEU A 38 9.61 -21.73 -3.15
C LEU A 38 8.56 -21.00 -2.33
N ASP A 39 8.59 -21.17 -1.00
CA ASP A 39 7.77 -20.43 -0.02
C ASP A 39 8.70 -19.77 1.01
N LEU A 40 8.98 -18.47 0.83
CA LEU A 40 9.85 -17.69 1.73
C LEU A 40 9.04 -17.03 2.85
N GLY A 41 9.46 -17.26 4.10
CA GLY A 41 8.71 -16.80 5.27
C GLY A 41 7.40 -17.58 5.39
N CYS A 42 7.48 -18.90 5.28
CA CYS A 42 6.31 -19.79 5.15
C CYS A 42 5.40 -19.81 6.37
N GLY A 43 5.87 -19.38 7.55
CA GLY A 43 5.10 -19.36 8.80
C GLY A 43 4.51 -20.73 9.13
N LEU A 44 3.17 -20.84 9.13
CA LEU A 44 2.46 -22.12 9.36
C LEU A 44 2.27 -22.95 8.08
N GLY A 45 2.84 -22.54 6.94
CA GLY A 45 2.82 -23.29 5.69
C GLY A 45 1.50 -23.26 4.91
N SER A 46 0.64 -22.29 5.15
CA SER A 46 -0.66 -22.20 4.45
C SER A 46 -0.51 -22.06 2.94
N LEU A 47 0.49 -21.28 2.46
CA LEU A 47 0.80 -21.14 1.03
C LEU A 47 1.42 -22.42 0.46
N SER A 48 2.39 -23.01 1.15
CA SER A 48 2.97 -24.31 0.81
C SER A 48 1.91 -25.40 0.69
N PHE A 49 0.96 -25.43 1.61
CA PHE A 49 -0.15 -26.40 1.59
C PHE A 49 -1.10 -26.18 0.40
N ALA A 50 -1.48 -24.93 0.13
CA ALA A 50 -2.30 -24.62 -1.04
C ALA A 50 -1.58 -24.98 -2.34
N ALA A 51 -0.28 -24.68 -2.42
CA ALA A 51 0.55 -25.02 -3.58
C ALA A 51 0.67 -26.55 -3.79
N SER A 52 0.89 -27.34 -2.74
CA SER A 52 0.99 -28.79 -2.84
C SER A 52 -0.31 -29.47 -3.33
N LYS A 53 -1.46 -28.88 -3.06
CA LYS A 53 -2.74 -29.38 -3.56
C LYS A 53 -2.89 -29.18 -5.09
N ARG A 54 -2.32 -28.10 -5.62
CA ARG A 54 -2.43 -27.80 -7.06
C ARG A 54 -1.32 -28.44 -7.87
N TRP A 55 -0.10 -28.48 -7.34
CA TRP A 55 1.09 -29.04 -7.97
C TRP A 55 1.62 -30.18 -7.10
N ASN A 56 0.89 -31.30 -7.09
CA ASN A 56 1.12 -32.44 -6.21
C ASN A 56 2.47 -33.12 -6.42
N ASP A 57 3.03 -33.06 -7.65
CA ASP A 57 4.31 -33.66 -7.99
C ASP A 57 5.50 -32.71 -7.77
N ALA A 58 5.24 -31.43 -7.42
CA ALA A 58 6.28 -30.44 -7.24
C ALA A 58 7.04 -30.63 -5.92
N LYS A 59 8.34 -30.36 -5.94
CA LYS A 59 9.15 -30.18 -4.73
C LYS A 59 8.91 -28.80 -4.17
N ILE A 60 8.57 -28.71 -2.88
CA ILE A 60 8.32 -27.46 -2.18
C ILE A 60 9.47 -27.19 -1.24
N PHE A 61 10.18 -26.11 -1.49
CA PHE A 61 11.23 -25.57 -0.64
C PHE A 61 10.65 -24.44 0.20
N SER A 62 10.64 -24.59 1.49
CA SER A 62 10.13 -23.59 2.42
C SER A 62 11.19 -23.14 3.39
N LEU A 63 11.17 -21.86 3.74
CA LEU A 63 12.11 -21.29 4.72
C LEU A 63 11.37 -20.33 5.64
N ASP A 64 11.65 -20.43 6.93
CA ASP A 64 11.22 -19.48 7.95
C ASP A 64 12.31 -19.28 9.00
N ILE A 65 12.33 -18.12 9.65
CA ILE A 65 13.30 -17.81 10.71
C ILE A 65 13.02 -18.61 12.00
N GLU A 66 11.79 -19.09 12.17
CA GLU A 66 11.38 -19.90 13.32
C GLU A 66 11.06 -21.34 12.92
N SER A 67 11.51 -22.27 13.74
CA SER A 67 11.12 -23.67 13.65
C SER A 67 9.71 -23.87 14.22
N ARG A 68 8.68 -23.87 13.37
CA ARG A 68 7.31 -24.21 13.77
C ARG A 68 6.93 -25.56 13.19
N HIS A 69 7.11 -26.59 13.96
CA HIS A 69 7.06 -28.00 13.58
C HIS A 69 5.73 -28.53 13.00
N GLN A 70 4.70 -27.73 12.79
CA GLN A 70 3.42 -28.19 12.24
C GLN A 70 3.40 -28.38 10.72
N ILE A 71 4.48 -28.00 10.01
CA ILE A 71 4.54 -28.05 8.54
C ILE A 71 5.08 -29.37 8.02
N VAL A 72 5.77 -30.11 8.86
CA VAL A 72 6.42 -31.36 8.48
C VAL A 72 5.43 -32.50 8.60
N ASP A 73 4.62 -32.72 7.55
CA ASP A 73 4.19 -34.09 7.25
C ASP A 73 5.47 -34.84 6.91
N SER A 74 6.01 -35.55 7.89
CA SER A 74 7.22 -36.38 7.80
C SER A 74 7.12 -37.48 6.73
N GLU A 75 5.97 -37.66 6.12
CA GLU A 75 5.68 -38.65 5.07
C GLU A 75 5.76 -38.10 3.65
N ASN A 76 5.82 -36.77 3.45
CA ASN A 76 5.86 -36.21 2.08
C ASN A 76 7.30 -35.86 1.68
N GLN A 77 7.96 -36.77 0.97
CA GLN A 77 9.34 -36.65 0.47
C GLN A 77 9.57 -35.43 -0.45
N ASN A 78 8.50 -34.77 -0.91
CA ASN A 78 8.58 -33.59 -1.77
C ASN A 78 8.61 -32.25 -1.00
N ARG A 79 8.68 -32.26 0.33
CA ARG A 79 8.73 -31.04 1.14
C ARG A 79 10.08 -30.89 1.85
N HIS A 80 10.77 -29.80 1.53
CA HIS A 80 12.06 -29.44 2.13
C HIS A 80 11.88 -28.15 2.92
N HIS A 81 11.95 -28.23 4.25
CA HIS A 81 11.86 -27.07 5.12
C HIS A 81 13.22 -26.73 5.73
N VAL A 82 13.60 -25.47 5.69
CA VAL A 82 14.84 -24.94 6.27
C VAL A 82 14.51 -23.84 7.28
N VAL A 83 15.13 -23.92 8.45
CA VAL A 83 15.07 -22.81 9.42
C VAL A 83 16.22 -21.86 9.14
N GLY A 84 15.92 -20.61 8.84
CA GLY A 84 16.92 -19.62 8.47
C GLY A 84 16.36 -18.25 8.11
N ASP A 85 17.26 -17.32 7.88
CA ASP A 85 16.90 -15.96 7.46
C ASP A 85 16.79 -15.88 5.93
N ALA A 86 15.61 -15.50 5.42
CA ALA A 86 15.34 -15.34 4.00
C ALA A 86 16.12 -14.19 3.34
N LEU A 87 16.66 -13.26 4.13
CA LEU A 87 17.29 -12.04 3.63
C LEU A 87 18.82 -12.13 3.49
N ILE A 88 19.41 -13.27 3.77
CA ILE A 88 20.86 -13.48 3.59
C ILE A 88 21.23 -13.57 2.11
N PHE A 89 22.44 -13.11 1.77
CA PHE A 89 22.95 -13.23 0.40
C PHE A 89 23.11 -14.69 -0.03
N ASN A 90 23.55 -15.56 0.88
CA ASN A 90 23.78 -16.99 0.60
C ASN A 90 22.52 -17.87 0.65
N LEU A 91 21.33 -17.28 0.48
CA LEU A 91 20.03 -17.98 0.46
C LEU A 91 20.01 -19.20 -0.48
N PRO A 92 20.56 -19.15 -1.73
CA PRO A 92 20.57 -20.32 -2.61
C PRO A 92 21.26 -21.54 -1.98
N SER A 93 22.44 -21.36 -1.42
CA SER A 93 23.17 -22.45 -0.74
C SER A 93 22.44 -22.96 0.50
N THR A 94 21.83 -22.07 1.28
CA THR A 94 21.03 -22.42 2.46
C THR A 94 19.86 -23.33 2.09
N LEU A 95 19.23 -23.09 0.92
CA LEU A 95 18.16 -23.94 0.38
C LEU A 95 18.70 -25.19 -0.36
N GLY A 96 20.01 -25.34 -0.56
CA GLY A 96 20.59 -26.38 -1.38
C GLY A 96 20.20 -26.27 -2.85
N MET A 97 19.99 -25.05 -3.36
CA MET A 97 19.50 -24.77 -4.69
C MET A 97 20.40 -23.78 -5.45
N MET A 98 20.25 -23.74 -6.77
CA MET A 98 20.89 -22.72 -7.59
C MET A 98 19.93 -21.52 -7.78
N GLU A 99 20.50 -20.36 -7.98
CA GLU A 99 19.75 -19.20 -8.47
C GLU A 99 19.09 -19.51 -9.80
N GLY A 100 17.91 -18.96 -10.02
CA GLY A 100 17.18 -19.17 -11.27
C GLY A 100 16.69 -20.61 -11.48
N SER A 101 16.54 -21.42 -10.43
CA SER A 101 16.09 -22.82 -10.53
C SER A 101 14.63 -23.05 -10.10
N ILE A 102 13.95 -22.03 -9.60
CA ILE A 102 12.58 -22.10 -9.09
C ILE A 102 11.56 -21.79 -10.21
N ASP A 103 10.57 -22.66 -10.36
CA ASP A 103 9.46 -22.46 -11.33
C ASP A 103 8.41 -21.50 -10.79
N LEU A 104 8.04 -21.68 -9.52
CA LEU A 104 7.03 -20.90 -8.83
C LEU A 104 7.55 -20.42 -7.47
N ALA A 105 7.26 -19.17 -7.12
CA ALA A 105 7.49 -18.66 -5.78
C ALA A 105 6.22 -18.08 -5.19
N VAL A 106 5.92 -18.43 -3.94
CA VAL A 106 4.82 -17.87 -3.17
C VAL A 106 5.35 -17.25 -1.88
N CYS A 107 4.73 -16.17 -1.41
CA CYS A 107 5.19 -15.52 -0.18
C CYS A 107 4.09 -14.61 0.42
N ASN A 108 4.07 -14.56 1.73
CA ASN A 108 3.44 -13.48 2.50
C ASN A 108 4.50 -12.92 3.45
N PRO A 109 5.33 -11.97 3.00
CA PRO A 109 6.47 -11.48 3.77
C PRO A 109 6.02 -10.76 5.05
N PRO A 110 6.86 -10.70 6.09
CA PRO A 110 6.60 -9.88 7.26
C PRO A 110 6.59 -8.39 6.88
N TYR A 111 5.69 -7.58 7.48
CA TYR A 111 5.55 -6.15 7.18
C TYR A 111 6.31 -5.31 8.21
N ILE A 112 7.63 -5.39 8.16
CA ILE A 112 8.55 -4.67 9.05
C ILE A 112 9.63 -3.96 8.25
N LYS A 113 10.33 -3.05 8.90
CA LYS A 113 11.57 -2.49 8.38
C LYS A 113 12.73 -3.24 9.05
N PRO A 114 13.51 -4.03 8.30
CA PRO A 114 14.68 -4.72 8.87
C PRO A 114 15.81 -3.73 9.13
N ASP A 115 16.69 -4.09 10.05
CA ASP A 115 17.96 -3.40 10.22
C ASP A 115 18.81 -3.55 8.95
N TRP A 116 19.53 -2.49 8.60
CA TRP A 116 20.33 -2.47 7.38
C TRP A 116 21.46 -3.49 7.42
N ARG A 117 21.68 -4.18 6.29
CA ARG A 117 22.81 -5.07 6.03
C ARG A 117 23.34 -4.84 4.62
N ASP A 118 24.66 -4.93 4.42
CA ASP A 118 25.30 -4.73 3.11
C ASP A 118 24.86 -5.77 2.08
N GLU A 119 24.45 -6.94 2.50
CA GLU A 119 23.87 -7.99 1.66
C GLU A 119 22.63 -7.51 0.89
N PHE A 120 21.86 -6.56 1.44
CA PHE A 120 20.68 -6.01 0.76
C PHE A 120 21.06 -5.21 -0.49
N GLN A 121 22.21 -4.51 -0.43
CA GLN A 121 22.74 -3.82 -1.60
C GLN A 121 23.16 -4.84 -2.67
N GLN A 122 23.87 -5.88 -2.32
CA GLN A 122 24.35 -6.92 -3.23
C GLN A 122 23.19 -7.62 -3.96
N VAL A 123 22.15 -8.05 -3.23
CA VAL A 123 20.93 -8.64 -3.82
C VAL A 123 20.24 -7.65 -4.76
N SER A 124 20.18 -6.38 -4.39
CA SER A 124 19.52 -5.33 -5.17
C SER A 124 20.24 -5.03 -6.48
N GLU A 125 21.57 -5.04 -6.48
CA GLU A 125 22.40 -4.89 -7.65
C GLU A 125 22.23 -6.08 -8.60
N GLN A 126 22.21 -7.29 -8.05
CA GLN A 126 22.10 -8.53 -8.82
C GLN A 126 20.77 -8.61 -9.60
N ILE A 127 19.66 -8.15 -9.03
CA ILE A 127 18.37 -8.12 -9.71
C ILE A 127 18.12 -6.85 -10.52
N GLY A 128 19.03 -5.86 -10.45
CA GLY A 128 18.96 -4.62 -11.24
C GLY A 128 18.03 -3.53 -10.69
N ILE A 129 17.49 -3.66 -9.48
CA ILE A 129 16.61 -2.64 -8.88
C ILE A 129 17.32 -1.32 -8.65
N CYS A 130 18.65 -1.32 -8.46
CA CYS A 130 19.48 -0.14 -8.25
C CYS A 130 19.45 0.84 -9.44
N LYS A 131 19.09 0.39 -10.65
CA LYS A 131 18.88 1.25 -11.83
C LYS A 131 17.68 2.19 -11.68
N TYR A 132 16.73 1.86 -10.81
CA TYR A 132 15.48 2.59 -10.61
C TYR A 132 15.45 3.36 -9.30
N SER A 133 16.04 2.82 -8.24
CA SER A 133 16.09 3.44 -6.92
C SER A 133 17.26 2.93 -6.09
N SER A 134 17.76 3.79 -5.19
CA SER A 134 18.59 3.29 -4.09
C SER A 134 17.75 2.40 -3.18
N ILE A 135 18.24 1.20 -2.88
CA ILE A 135 17.55 0.25 -1.99
C ILE A 135 17.30 0.84 -0.62
N THR A 136 18.17 1.73 -0.12
CA THR A 136 18.02 2.38 1.20
C THR A 136 16.75 3.22 1.30
N LYS A 137 16.28 3.81 0.19
CA LYS A 137 15.05 4.62 0.14
C LYS A 137 13.78 3.78 0.21
N ILE A 138 13.83 2.56 -0.34
CA ILE A 138 12.66 1.66 -0.45
C ILE A 138 12.81 0.41 0.41
N CYS A 139 13.84 0.35 1.27
CA CYS A 139 14.13 -0.80 2.11
C CYS A 139 12.97 -1.11 3.05
N SER A 140 12.38 -2.26 2.83
CA SER A 140 11.38 -2.90 3.67
C SER A 140 11.46 -4.42 3.46
N SER A 141 10.98 -5.21 4.41
CA SER A 141 11.02 -6.68 4.27
C SER A 141 10.35 -7.13 2.98
N GLU A 142 9.24 -6.52 2.62
CA GLU A 142 8.46 -6.89 1.43
C GLU A 142 9.28 -6.75 0.14
N VAL A 143 10.02 -5.64 0.01
CA VAL A 143 10.89 -5.39 -1.15
C VAL A 143 12.05 -6.38 -1.18
N LEU A 144 12.66 -6.68 -0.03
CA LEU A 144 13.77 -7.60 0.07
C LEU A 144 13.36 -9.06 -0.18
N PHE A 145 12.21 -9.49 0.33
CA PHE A 145 11.65 -10.81 0.01
C PHE A 145 11.35 -10.96 -1.48
N LEU A 146 10.75 -9.94 -2.09
CA LEU A 146 10.54 -9.91 -3.56
C LEU A 146 11.87 -9.99 -4.31
N ALA A 147 12.90 -9.28 -3.85
CA ALA A 147 14.23 -9.33 -4.46
C ALA A 147 14.81 -10.75 -4.42
N GLN A 148 14.72 -11.44 -3.29
CA GLN A 148 15.17 -12.83 -3.18
C GLN A 148 14.33 -13.78 -4.05
N MET A 149 13.02 -13.61 -4.11
CA MET A 149 12.17 -14.41 -4.99
C MET A 149 12.55 -14.23 -6.46
N ILE A 150 12.74 -12.98 -6.91
CA ILE A 150 13.18 -12.66 -8.27
C ILE A 150 14.52 -13.34 -8.57
N ARG A 151 15.45 -13.31 -7.63
CA ARG A 151 16.75 -13.96 -7.76
C ARG A 151 16.62 -15.47 -7.95
N MET A 152 15.79 -16.12 -7.13
CA MET A 152 15.60 -17.57 -7.15
C MET A 152 14.78 -18.09 -8.31
N LEU A 153 13.85 -17.30 -8.85
CA LEU A 153 13.02 -17.68 -9.99
C LEU A 153 13.85 -17.85 -11.25
N LYS A 154 13.55 -18.87 -12.04
CA LYS A 154 14.03 -19.00 -13.42
C LYS A 154 13.45 -17.90 -14.31
N SER A 155 14.05 -17.67 -15.49
CA SER A 155 13.47 -16.80 -16.50
C SER A 155 12.08 -17.33 -16.89
N GLY A 156 11.05 -16.47 -16.85
CA GLY A 156 9.66 -16.85 -17.05
C GLY A 156 8.98 -17.53 -15.86
N GLY A 157 9.70 -17.83 -14.78
CA GLY A 157 9.10 -18.34 -13.53
C GLY A 157 8.08 -17.38 -12.95
N GLU A 158 7.04 -17.90 -12.29
CA GLU A 158 5.90 -17.13 -11.80
C GLU A 158 5.97 -16.92 -10.29
N ALA A 159 5.59 -15.73 -9.84
CA ALA A 159 5.47 -15.41 -8.43
C ALA A 159 4.05 -14.99 -8.05
N GLY A 160 3.59 -15.44 -6.88
CA GLY A 160 2.38 -14.98 -6.21
C GLY A 160 2.70 -14.45 -4.81
N VAL A 161 2.46 -13.17 -4.55
CA VAL A 161 2.90 -12.52 -3.31
C VAL A 161 1.78 -11.69 -2.69
N ILE A 162 1.64 -11.75 -1.37
CA ILE A 162 0.71 -10.90 -0.62
C ILE A 162 1.50 -9.71 -0.08
N LEU A 163 1.14 -8.50 -0.49
CA LEU A 163 1.87 -7.28 -0.16
C LEU A 163 0.96 -6.23 0.45
N PRO A 164 1.48 -5.35 1.33
CA PRO A 164 0.73 -4.27 1.90
C PRO A 164 0.43 -3.18 0.86
N ASP A 165 -0.69 -2.49 1.06
CA ASP A 165 -1.21 -1.42 0.20
C ASP A 165 -0.16 -0.35 -0.18
N GLY A 166 0.75 -0.03 0.74
CA GLY A 166 1.77 0.99 0.51
C GLY A 166 2.66 0.73 -0.71
N ILE A 167 2.95 -0.54 -1.04
CA ILE A 167 3.74 -0.91 -2.23
C ILE A 167 3.03 -0.43 -3.51
N PHE A 168 1.71 -0.54 -3.55
CA PHE A 168 0.88 -0.23 -4.72
C PHE A 168 0.48 1.25 -4.81
N THR A 169 0.45 1.96 -3.67
CA THR A 169 -0.19 3.27 -3.57
C THR A 169 0.73 4.41 -3.14
N ALA A 170 1.77 4.16 -2.34
CA ALA A 170 2.62 5.22 -1.80
C ALA A 170 3.66 5.71 -2.81
N GLU A 171 3.88 7.03 -2.82
CA GLU A 171 4.83 7.72 -3.73
C GLU A 171 6.27 7.19 -3.59
N LYS A 172 6.71 6.90 -2.36
CA LYS A 172 8.07 6.39 -2.10
C LYS A 172 8.39 5.08 -2.83
N PHE A 173 7.37 4.29 -3.21
CA PHE A 173 7.54 3.04 -3.94
C PHE A 173 7.29 3.18 -5.45
N ALA A 174 7.13 4.40 -5.99
CA ALA A 174 6.91 4.60 -7.43
C ALA A 174 8.04 4.00 -8.28
N SER A 175 9.30 4.24 -7.89
CA SER A 175 10.48 3.67 -8.56
C SER A 175 10.55 2.13 -8.46
N PHE A 176 10.08 1.55 -7.36
CA PHE A 176 9.97 0.10 -7.22
C PHE A 176 8.88 -0.48 -8.13
N ARG A 177 7.72 0.18 -8.23
CA ARG A 177 6.68 -0.21 -9.19
C ARG A 177 7.19 -0.10 -10.62
N GLU A 178 7.92 0.95 -10.95
CA GLU A 178 8.54 1.12 -12.26
C GLU A 178 9.49 -0.04 -12.58
N PHE A 179 10.34 -0.43 -11.64
CA PHE A 179 11.21 -1.60 -11.77
C PHE A 179 10.40 -2.87 -12.07
N LEU A 180 9.38 -3.18 -11.25
CA LEU A 180 8.55 -4.37 -11.45
C LEU A 180 7.85 -4.37 -12.81
N LEU A 181 7.35 -3.22 -13.23
CA LEU A 181 6.56 -3.06 -14.45
C LEU A 181 7.43 -3.06 -15.72
N LYS A 182 8.68 -2.60 -15.65
CA LYS A 182 9.59 -2.55 -16.81
C LYS A 182 10.43 -3.83 -16.96
N GLU A 183 10.89 -4.39 -15.84
CA GLU A 183 11.80 -5.54 -15.88
C GLU A 183 11.07 -6.88 -15.79
N HIS A 184 9.82 -6.90 -15.31
CA HIS A 184 9.03 -8.12 -15.12
C HIS A 184 7.63 -8.02 -15.72
N CYS A 185 7.00 -9.17 -15.96
CA CYS A 185 5.66 -9.23 -16.50
C CYS A 185 4.64 -9.29 -15.36
N VAL A 186 4.19 -8.13 -14.87
CA VAL A 186 3.08 -8.05 -13.91
C VAL A 186 1.78 -8.37 -14.62
N LYS A 187 1.06 -9.40 -14.14
CA LYS A 187 -0.16 -9.92 -14.78
C LYS A 187 -1.43 -9.49 -14.06
N LYS A 188 -1.48 -9.76 -12.74
CA LYS A 188 -2.71 -9.60 -11.96
C LYS A 188 -2.41 -8.95 -10.63
N ILE A 189 -3.30 -8.06 -10.20
CA ILE A 189 -3.29 -7.49 -8.85
C ILE A 189 -4.70 -7.57 -8.29
N ILE A 190 -4.85 -8.25 -7.15
CA ILE A 190 -6.13 -8.41 -6.48
C ILE A 190 -6.11 -7.66 -5.17
N GLN A 191 -6.87 -6.59 -5.09
CA GLN A 191 -7.06 -5.84 -3.85
C GLN A 191 -7.94 -6.64 -2.90
N LEU A 192 -7.40 -7.02 -1.74
CA LEU A 192 -8.10 -7.76 -0.70
C LEU A 192 -8.95 -6.82 0.16
N PRO A 193 -10.06 -7.29 0.76
CA PRO A 193 -10.81 -6.51 1.73
C PRO A 193 -9.96 -6.13 2.95
N ARG A 194 -10.30 -5.03 3.63
CA ARG A 194 -9.71 -4.74 4.94
C ARG A 194 -10.11 -5.82 5.94
N LYS A 195 -9.26 -6.08 6.93
CA LYS A 195 -9.48 -7.09 7.99
C LYS A 195 -9.50 -8.55 7.53
N VAL A 196 -8.96 -8.83 6.34
CA VAL A 196 -8.77 -10.20 5.86
C VAL A 196 -7.83 -11.00 6.78
N PHE A 197 -6.85 -10.34 7.39
CA PHE A 197 -5.95 -10.97 8.35
C PHE A 197 -6.41 -10.66 9.77
N LYS A 198 -6.57 -11.70 10.60
CA LYS A 198 -6.86 -11.56 12.03
C LYS A 198 -5.78 -10.71 12.67
N ARG A 199 -6.15 -9.62 13.36
CA ARG A 199 -5.27 -8.70 14.10
C ARG A 199 -4.70 -7.51 13.31
N THR A 200 -5.07 -7.29 12.04
CA THR A 200 -4.69 -6.05 11.33
C THR A 200 -5.84 -5.48 10.52
N GLU A 201 -5.96 -4.17 10.50
CA GLU A 201 -6.84 -3.44 9.56
C GLU A 201 -6.10 -3.09 8.25
N ALA A 202 -4.88 -3.62 8.06
CA ALA A 202 -4.07 -3.31 6.89
C ALA A 202 -4.77 -3.75 5.60
N GLN A 203 -4.81 -2.84 4.63
CA GLN A 203 -5.17 -3.17 3.26
C GLN A 203 -4.00 -3.92 2.63
N THR A 204 -4.29 -5.04 1.96
CA THR A 204 -3.29 -5.85 1.27
C THR A 204 -3.75 -6.20 -0.14
N HIS A 205 -2.81 -6.66 -0.96
CA HIS A 205 -3.06 -7.06 -2.35
C HIS A 205 -2.31 -8.35 -2.66
N ILE A 206 -2.87 -9.19 -3.52
CA ILE A 206 -2.13 -10.28 -4.17
C ILE A 206 -1.54 -9.71 -5.45
N LEU A 207 -0.23 -9.90 -5.64
CA LEU A 207 0.52 -9.60 -6.85
C LEU A 207 0.90 -10.90 -7.54
N ILE A 208 0.56 -11.07 -8.83
CA ILE A 208 1.01 -12.16 -9.68
C ILE A 208 1.86 -11.59 -10.81
N PHE A 209 3.08 -12.08 -10.96
CA PHE A 209 3.98 -11.66 -12.02
C PHE A 209 4.91 -12.81 -12.46
N ASN A 210 5.47 -12.71 -13.68
CA ASN A 210 6.56 -13.58 -14.12
C ASN A 210 7.88 -12.80 -14.11
N LYS A 211 8.95 -13.46 -13.64
CA LYS A 211 10.31 -12.96 -13.85
C LYS A 211 10.57 -12.84 -15.33
N ALA A 212 11.06 -11.67 -15.77
CA ALA A 212 11.19 -11.34 -17.16
C ALA A 212 11.59 -12.54 -18.03
N SER A 213 10.77 -12.86 -18.99
CA SER A 213 11.19 -13.47 -20.25
C SER A 213 10.70 -12.52 -21.33
N CYS A 214 11.61 -12.13 -22.16
CA CYS A 214 11.39 -11.23 -23.27
C CYS A 214 10.19 -11.61 -24.12
N LYS A 215 9.28 -10.78 -24.26
CA LYS A 215 8.10 -10.60 -25.11
C LYS A 215 6.83 -10.57 -24.30
N ARG A 216 6.50 -9.35 -23.85
CA ARG A 216 5.13 -9.04 -23.45
C ARG A 216 4.23 -9.22 -24.66
N ASN A 217 3.36 -10.21 -24.61
CA ASN A 217 2.29 -10.35 -25.61
C ASN A 217 1.16 -9.32 -25.40
N SER A 218 1.11 -8.70 -24.21
CA SER A 218 0.27 -7.54 -23.92
C SER A 218 0.88 -6.74 -22.76
N ASP A 219 0.81 -5.40 -22.82
CA ASP A 219 1.16 -4.48 -21.72
C ASP A 219 0.03 -4.35 -20.69
N GLU A 220 -0.99 -5.21 -20.78
CA GLU A 220 -2.18 -5.11 -19.94
C GLU A 220 -2.01 -5.83 -18.61
N ILE A 221 -2.31 -5.10 -17.52
CA ILE A 221 -2.32 -5.60 -16.16
C ILE A 221 -3.77 -5.68 -15.70
N GLU A 222 -4.15 -6.86 -15.21
CA GLU A 222 -5.49 -7.08 -14.68
C GLU A 222 -5.57 -6.66 -13.22
N LEU A 223 -6.46 -5.71 -12.91
CA LEU A 223 -6.77 -5.30 -11.55
C LEU A 223 -8.16 -5.79 -11.17
N ARG A 224 -8.30 -6.40 -9.99
CA ARG A 224 -9.58 -6.79 -9.40
C ARG A 224 -9.63 -6.49 -7.90
N THR A 225 -10.81 -6.61 -7.33
CA THR A 225 -11.04 -6.64 -5.88
C THR A 225 -12.01 -7.77 -5.52
N ILE A 226 -12.05 -8.15 -4.26
CA ILE A 226 -13.07 -9.06 -3.74
C ILE A 226 -14.29 -8.24 -3.34
N LEU A 227 -15.44 -8.59 -3.88
CA LEU A 227 -16.74 -7.98 -3.56
C LEU A 227 -17.25 -8.50 -2.20
N GLY A 228 -18.24 -7.80 -1.63
CA GLY A 228 -18.89 -8.23 -0.39
C GLY A 228 -19.56 -9.62 -0.46
N THR A 229 -19.76 -10.16 -1.68
CA THR A 229 -20.24 -11.52 -1.94
C THR A 229 -19.13 -12.59 -1.90
N GLY A 230 -17.87 -12.21 -1.66
CA GLY A 230 -16.72 -13.11 -1.73
C GLY A 230 -16.19 -13.37 -3.15
N ARG A 231 -16.85 -12.85 -4.19
CA ARG A 231 -16.46 -13.04 -5.59
C ARG A 231 -15.50 -11.94 -6.05
N LEU A 232 -14.66 -12.26 -7.04
CA LEU A 232 -13.83 -11.26 -7.72
C LEU A 232 -14.72 -10.30 -8.53
N SER A 233 -14.36 -9.01 -8.50
CA SER A 233 -14.99 -8.02 -9.38
C SER A 233 -14.70 -8.32 -10.85
N PRO A 234 -15.46 -7.73 -11.81
CA PRO A 234 -15.00 -7.66 -13.20
C PRO A 234 -13.58 -7.07 -13.26
N PRO A 235 -12.75 -7.50 -14.24
CA PRO A 235 -11.38 -7.00 -14.38
C PRO A 235 -11.37 -5.55 -14.87
N ILE A 236 -10.33 -4.84 -14.48
CA ILE A 236 -9.94 -3.56 -15.05
C ILE A 236 -8.55 -3.76 -15.65
N SER A 237 -8.41 -3.53 -16.95
CA SER A 237 -7.11 -3.54 -17.62
C SER A 237 -6.48 -2.15 -17.56
N ILE A 238 -5.19 -2.10 -17.23
CA ILE A 238 -4.37 -0.90 -17.27
C ILE A 238 -3.05 -1.18 -17.98
N THR A 239 -2.38 -0.15 -18.47
CA THR A 239 -1.02 -0.26 -19.01
C THR A 239 0.03 -0.21 -17.90
N SER A 240 1.27 -0.62 -18.21
CA SER A 240 2.40 -0.49 -17.30
C SER A 240 2.65 0.97 -16.90
N ASP A 241 2.54 1.93 -17.83
CA ASP A 241 2.74 3.34 -17.56
C ASP A 241 1.70 3.92 -16.58
N ASP A 242 0.43 3.49 -16.71
CA ASP A 242 -0.63 3.85 -15.76
C ASP A 242 -0.34 3.30 -14.36
N GLY A 243 0.31 2.14 -14.27
CA GLY A 243 0.61 1.43 -13.03
C GLY A 243 1.74 2.04 -12.21
N VAL A 244 2.70 2.75 -12.82
CA VAL A 244 3.84 3.34 -12.10
C VAL A 244 3.39 4.30 -11.00
N HIS A 245 2.40 5.15 -11.30
CA HIS A 245 1.89 6.12 -10.33
C HIS A 245 1.06 5.45 -9.24
N ARG A 246 0.10 4.62 -9.62
CA ARG A 246 -0.79 3.87 -8.73
C ARG A 246 -1.11 2.52 -9.37
N LEU A 247 -1.08 1.46 -8.56
CA LEU A 247 -1.27 0.08 -9.03
C LEU A 247 -2.36 -0.65 -8.24
N ASP A 248 -3.40 0.09 -7.80
CA ASP A 248 -4.52 -0.44 -7.02
C ASP A 248 -5.86 -0.34 -7.76
N TYR A 249 -6.72 -1.34 -7.55
CA TYR A 249 -8.04 -1.42 -8.17
C TYR A 249 -8.93 -0.21 -7.85
N SER A 250 -8.95 0.24 -6.59
CA SER A 250 -9.81 1.34 -6.15
C SER A 250 -9.54 2.63 -6.93
N TYR A 251 -8.28 2.95 -7.18
CA TYR A 251 -7.88 4.12 -7.97
C TYR A 251 -8.33 4.00 -9.43
N HIS A 252 -8.00 2.90 -10.11
CA HIS A 252 -8.27 2.73 -11.54
C HIS A 252 -9.74 2.50 -11.84
N SER A 253 -10.50 1.81 -10.98
CA SER A 253 -11.95 1.64 -11.13
C SER A 253 -12.67 2.98 -11.10
N ARG A 254 -12.18 3.90 -10.27
CA ARG A 254 -12.71 5.27 -10.24
C ARG A 254 -12.42 6.01 -11.54
N ILE A 255 -11.17 5.99 -12.02
CA ILE A 255 -10.82 6.65 -13.29
C ILE A 255 -11.69 6.15 -14.43
N GLN A 256 -11.94 4.83 -14.53
CA GLN A 256 -12.81 4.29 -15.58
C GLN A 256 -14.27 4.75 -15.47
N ARG A 257 -14.81 4.80 -14.23
CA ARG A 257 -16.16 5.36 -14.02
C ARG A 257 -16.24 6.82 -14.47
N TYR A 258 -15.19 7.60 -14.22
CA TYR A 258 -15.10 8.98 -14.64
C TYR A 258 -15.02 9.15 -16.16
N LYS A 259 -14.25 8.30 -16.85
CA LYS A 259 -14.18 8.33 -18.33
C LYS A 259 -15.52 8.03 -18.98
N LYS A 260 -16.40 7.26 -18.34
CA LYS A 260 -17.75 6.92 -18.82
C LYS A 260 -18.80 8.02 -18.53
N SER A 261 -18.54 8.94 -17.59
CA SER A 261 -19.48 10.00 -17.17
C SER A 261 -19.03 11.35 -17.73
N THR A 262 -19.06 11.51 -19.04
CA THR A 262 -18.61 12.73 -19.73
C THR A 262 -19.78 13.66 -20.05
N SER A 263 -20.06 14.66 -19.19
CA SER A 263 -20.79 15.86 -19.62
C SER A 263 -20.52 17.16 -18.83
N PHE A 264 -19.67 17.13 -17.78
CA PHE A 264 -19.39 18.34 -17.00
C PHE A 264 -17.90 18.72 -17.03
N ARG A 265 -17.62 20.04 -17.06
CA ARG A 265 -16.26 20.58 -16.98
C ARG A 265 -15.71 20.30 -15.58
N ARG A 266 -14.83 19.29 -15.46
CA ARG A 266 -14.16 18.95 -14.22
C ARG A 266 -12.88 19.71 -14.09
N LEU A 267 -12.71 20.42 -12.98
CA LEU A 267 -11.48 21.10 -12.63
C LEU A 267 -10.78 20.36 -11.48
N GLU A 268 -9.46 20.33 -11.54
CA GLU A 268 -8.66 19.89 -10.40
C GLU A 268 -8.71 20.94 -9.29
N LEU A 269 -8.67 20.50 -8.04
CA LEU A 269 -8.73 21.39 -6.89
C LEU A 269 -7.63 22.47 -6.95
N GLN A 270 -6.42 22.11 -7.37
CA GLN A 270 -5.31 23.06 -7.54
C GLN A 270 -5.55 24.15 -8.59
N ALA A 271 -6.47 23.96 -9.52
CA ALA A 271 -6.81 24.98 -10.53
C ALA A 271 -7.69 26.10 -9.95
N VAL A 272 -8.32 25.89 -8.79
CA VAL A 272 -9.31 26.79 -8.20
C VAL A 272 -9.02 27.14 -6.74
N ALA A 273 -8.01 26.53 -6.13
CA ALA A 273 -7.63 26.74 -4.74
C ALA A 273 -6.14 26.52 -4.50
N GLU A 274 -5.58 27.28 -3.58
CA GLU A 274 -4.25 27.03 -3.02
C GLU A 274 -4.37 26.00 -1.90
N ILE A 275 -3.45 25.00 -1.88
CA ILE A 275 -3.43 23.96 -0.87
C ILE A 275 -2.12 24.08 -0.10
N LYS A 276 -2.21 24.14 1.22
CA LYS A 276 -1.06 24.21 2.12
C LYS A 276 -1.15 23.15 3.20
N ARG A 277 0.01 22.63 3.60
CA ARG A 277 0.13 21.71 4.74
C ARG A 277 0.68 22.44 5.94
N GLY A 278 0.14 22.16 7.15
CA GLY A 278 0.73 22.61 8.40
C GLY A 278 2.20 22.19 8.52
N LYS A 279 2.99 22.96 9.22
CA LYS A 279 4.45 22.80 9.33
C LYS A 279 4.89 22.16 10.64
N GLN A 280 4.12 22.35 11.70
CA GLN A 280 4.44 21.88 13.05
C GLN A 280 3.88 20.46 13.25
N SER A 281 4.70 19.55 13.80
CA SER A 281 4.24 18.23 14.20
C SER A 281 3.18 18.31 15.30
N SER A 282 2.45 17.21 15.51
CA SER A 282 1.43 17.14 16.56
C SER A 282 1.99 17.35 17.98
N VAL A 283 3.26 17.02 18.21
CA VAL A 283 3.95 17.29 19.48
C VAL A 283 4.25 18.77 19.62
N GLN A 284 4.91 19.36 18.62
CA GLN A 284 5.26 20.78 18.62
C GLN A 284 4.04 21.69 18.77
N VAL A 285 2.92 21.35 18.08
CA VAL A 285 1.68 22.16 18.19
C VAL A 285 1.12 22.20 19.62
N ARG A 286 1.28 21.11 20.40
CA ARG A 286 0.81 21.07 21.81
C ARG A 286 1.65 21.90 22.78
N GLU A 287 2.89 22.18 22.41
CA GLU A 287 3.84 22.95 23.22
C GLU A 287 3.77 24.46 22.90
N LEU A 288 2.98 24.85 21.89
CA LEU A 288 2.83 26.27 21.53
C LEU A 288 1.89 26.98 22.49
N GLU A 289 2.26 28.18 22.90
CA GLU A 289 1.41 29.10 23.67
C GLU A 289 0.31 29.78 22.83
N TYR A 290 0.28 29.49 21.52
CA TYR A 290 -0.70 30.02 20.57
C TYR A 290 -1.92 29.12 20.44
N ALA A 291 -3.03 29.72 19.99
CA ALA A 291 -4.17 28.92 19.56
C ALA A 291 -3.76 28.00 18.37
N THR A 292 -4.03 26.71 18.50
CA THR A 292 -3.66 25.68 17.55
C THR A 292 -4.86 24.87 17.10
N VAL A 293 -4.77 24.22 15.93
CA VAL A 293 -5.76 23.27 15.45
C VAL A 293 -5.09 22.00 14.91
N HIS A 294 -5.62 20.86 15.36
CA HIS A 294 -5.13 19.53 15.01
C HIS A 294 -6.29 18.61 14.58
N THR A 295 -5.99 17.43 14.05
CA THR A 295 -7.00 16.45 13.62
C THR A 295 -7.93 15.97 14.73
N THR A 296 -7.50 16.04 15.99
CA THR A 296 -8.32 15.68 17.16
C THR A 296 -9.43 16.69 17.42
N ASP A 297 -9.25 17.94 16.99
CA ASP A 297 -10.21 19.02 17.18
C ASP A 297 -11.36 18.96 16.16
N LEU A 298 -11.19 18.13 15.12
CA LEU A 298 -12.19 17.89 14.10
C LEU A 298 -12.84 16.52 14.32
N SER A 299 -14.08 16.50 14.79
CA SER A 299 -14.86 15.27 15.03
C SER A 299 -15.67 14.82 13.82
N GLY A 300 -15.84 15.68 12.80
CA GLY A 300 -16.63 15.42 11.60
C GLY A 300 -16.63 16.61 10.63
N VAL A 301 -17.74 16.85 9.96
CA VAL A 301 -17.93 18.01 9.07
C VAL A 301 -18.47 19.19 9.88
N HIS A 302 -17.71 20.27 9.90
CA HIS A 302 -18.06 21.52 10.60
C HIS A 302 -18.31 22.64 9.61
N CYS A 303 -19.59 23.03 9.42
CA CYS A 303 -19.97 24.10 8.48
C CYS A 303 -19.52 25.49 8.95
N ASN A 304 -19.52 25.73 10.27
CA ASN A 304 -19.23 27.02 10.90
C ASN A 304 -18.19 26.83 12.02
N TYR A 305 -16.95 26.55 11.64
CA TYR A 305 -15.89 26.31 12.60
C TYR A 305 -15.26 27.59 13.09
N LYS A 306 -15.18 27.78 14.41
CA LYS A 306 -14.59 28.94 15.04
C LYS A 306 -13.25 28.56 15.65
N LEU A 307 -12.20 29.28 15.30
CA LEU A 307 -10.86 29.14 15.89
C LEU A 307 -10.72 30.08 17.09
N ALA A 308 -9.87 29.69 18.04
CA ALA A 308 -9.79 30.37 19.34
C ALA A 308 -8.88 31.60 19.35
N GLY A 309 -7.92 31.72 18.40
CA GLY A 309 -6.90 32.76 18.39
C GLY A 309 -7.34 34.05 17.70
N GLY A 310 -6.59 35.12 17.97
CA GLY A 310 -6.77 36.46 17.42
C GLY A 310 -6.01 36.67 16.10
N ILE A 311 -6.21 37.85 15.51
CA ILE A 311 -5.57 38.29 14.25
C ILE A 311 -4.05 38.45 14.36
N ASP A 312 -3.55 38.66 15.57
CA ASP A 312 -2.13 38.78 15.91
C ASP A 312 -1.32 37.57 15.45
N LEU A 313 -1.94 36.37 15.36
CA LEU A 313 -1.29 35.17 14.83
C LEU A 313 -0.84 35.30 13.37
N LEU A 314 -1.39 36.23 12.58
CA LEU A 314 -0.93 36.51 11.23
C LEU A 314 0.45 37.16 11.19
N GLY A 315 0.92 37.72 12.29
CA GLY A 315 2.27 38.27 12.46
C GLY A 315 3.35 37.21 12.71
N LEU A 316 2.98 35.95 12.91
CA LEU A 316 3.93 34.86 13.12
C LEU A 316 4.76 34.59 11.86
N ASP A 317 6.01 34.14 12.08
CA ASP A 317 6.92 33.77 10.99
C ASP A 317 6.29 32.70 10.08
N ALA A 318 5.90 33.13 8.89
CA ALA A 318 5.27 32.26 7.89
C ALA A 318 6.20 31.14 7.37
N THR A 319 7.52 31.21 7.61
CA THR A 319 8.45 30.12 7.29
C THR A 319 8.29 28.95 8.26
N LYS A 320 7.93 29.24 9.51
CA LYS A 320 7.77 28.28 10.59
C LYS A 320 6.31 27.85 10.80
N TYR A 321 5.38 28.78 10.70
CA TYR A 321 3.98 28.55 11.05
C TYR A 321 3.05 28.72 9.86
N LEU A 322 2.04 27.87 9.77
CA LEU A 322 0.91 28.04 8.87
C LEU A 322 -0.32 28.37 9.72
N VAL A 323 -0.90 29.56 9.50
CA VAL A 323 -2.06 30.04 10.24
C VAL A 323 -3.32 29.91 9.39
N ALA A 324 -4.32 29.22 9.93
CA ALA A 324 -5.68 29.21 9.38
C ALA A 324 -6.41 30.49 9.76
N ARG A 325 -7.26 30.98 8.86
CA ARG A 325 -8.01 32.24 8.97
C ARG A 325 -9.43 32.09 8.45
N PRO A 326 -10.35 33.04 8.72
CA PRO A 326 -11.70 33.00 8.17
C PRO A 326 -11.71 32.87 6.63
N GLY A 327 -12.54 31.95 6.13
CA GLY A 327 -12.64 31.60 4.72
C GLY A 327 -11.79 30.38 4.29
N ASP A 328 -10.86 29.92 5.12
CA ASP A 328 -10.11 28.71 4.87
C ASP A 328 -10.97 27.46 5.13
N LEU A 329 -10.74 26.41 4.33
CA LEU A 329 -11.26 25.09 4.59
C LEU A 329 -10.15 24.21 5.16
N LEU A 330 -10.43 23.51 6.26
CA LEU A 330 -9.53 22.57 6.87
C LEU A 330 -9.95 21.14 6.52
N ILE A 331 -9.01 20.29 6.19
CA ILE A 331 -9.24 18.86 5.99
C ILE A 331 -8.12 18.05 6.63
N ALA A 332 -8.49 17.00 7.35
CA ALA A 332 -7.52 16.10 7.94
C ALA A 332 -6.77 15.31 6.85
N ARG A 333 -5.47 15.16 7.05
CA ARG A 333 -4.55 14.42 6.19
C ARG A 333 -4.35 12.98 6.64
N VAL A 334 -4.42 12.74 7.94
CA VAL A 334 -4.09 11.46 8.58
C VAL A 334 -5.11 11.07 9.62
N GLY A 335 -5.21 9.78 9.87
CA GLY A 335 -6.00 9.21 10.97
C GLY A 335 -7.19 8.40 10.51
N ARG A 336 -7.85 7.73 11.48
CA ARG A 336 -9.07 6.96 11.23
C ARG A 336 -10.20 7.88 10.77
N ASN A 337 -10.84 7.56 9.64
CA ASN A 337 -11.92 8.36 9.05
C ASN A 337 -11.54 9.83 8.77
N PHE A 338 -10.27 10.12 8.46
CA PHE A 338 -9.79 11.49 8.24
C PHE A 338 -10.60 12.23 7.16
N PHE A 339 -11.10 11.53 6.15
CA PHE A 339 -11.91 12.06 5.06
C PHE A 339 -13.26 12.67 5.49
N LYS A 340 -13.70 12.38 6.72
CA LYS A 340 -14.89 12.99 7.34
C LYS A 340 -14.56 14.21 8.20
N LYS A 341 -13.29 14.48 8.47
CA LYS A 341 -12.83 15.57 9.32
C LYS A 341 -12.54 16.79 8.48
N ILE A 342 -13.58 17.59 8.28
CA ILE A 342 -13.58 18.76 7.40
C ILE A 342 -14.19 19.94 8.14
N ALA A 343 -13.60 21.14 8.04
CA ALA A 343 -14.12 22.34 8.67
C ALA A 343 -14.07 23.55 7.72
N ASN A 344 -15.14 24.35 7.72
CA ASN A 344 -15.19 25.68 7.12
C ASN A 344 -14.96 26.71 8.22
N VAL A 345 -13.83 27.40 8.18
CA VAL A 345 -13.47 28.41 9.19
C VAL A 345 -14.25 29.69 8.93
N VAL A 346 -15.07 30.08 9.90
CA VAL A 346 -15.89 31.31 9.81
C VAL A 346 -15.33 32.46 10.64
N SER A 347 -14.58 32.20 11.71
CA SER A 347 -13.96 33.21 12.56
C SER A 347 -12.75 32.68 13.29
N GLY A 348 -11.89 33.61 13.77
CA GLY A 348 -10.69 33.30 14.54
C GLY A 348 -9.51 32.83 13.68
N TYR A 349 -8.39 32.57 14.37
CA TYR A 349 -7.12 32.19 13.78
C TYR A 349 -6.50 31.06 14.61
N ALA A 350 -5.72 30.18 13.99
CA ALA A 350 -4.97 29.16 14.72
C ALA A 350 -3.79 28.65 13.90
N VAL A 351 -2.71 28.27 14.57
CA VAL A 351 -1.59 27.54 13.95
C VAL A 351 -2.02 26.12 13.62
N VAL A 352 -1.78 25.69 12.40
CA VAL A 352 -2.23 24.40 11.86
C VAL A 352 -1.14 23.36 11.95
N SER A 353 -1.47 22.19 12.52
CA SER A 353 -0.55 21.05 12.57
C SER A 353 -0.30 20.43 11.19
N ASP A 354 0.81 19.72 11.05
CA ASP A 354 1.19 18.98 9.83
C ASP A 354 0.23 17.84 9.46
N CYS A 355 -0.70 17.52 10.35
CA CYS A 355 -1.75 16.53 10.15
C CYS A 355 -3.00 17.08 9.44
N LEU A 356 -3.01 18.38 9.13
CA LEU A 356 -4.10 19.05 8.40
C LEU A 356 -3.59 19.72 7.12
N PHE A 357 -4.49 19.82 6.14
CA PHE A 357 -4.35 20.72 4.99
C PHE A 357 -5.28 21.91 5.16
N ILE A 358 -4.82 23.08 4.71
CA ILE A 358 -5.65 24.25 4.42
C ILE A 358 -5.93 24.26 2.91
N ILE A 359 -7.19 24.42 2.53
CA ILE A 359 -7.63 24.74 1.18
C ILE A 359 -8.10 26.19 1.21
N ARG A 360 -7.45 27.06 0.42
CA ARG A 360 -7.72 28.49 0.36
C ARG A 360 -8.16 28.88 -1.04
N ALA A 361 -9.35 29.43 -1.17
CA ALA A 361 -9.95 29.85 -2.43
C ALA A 361 -10.71 31.14 -2.24
N ASP A 362 -11.14 31.77 -3.35
CA ASP A 362 -12.12 32.86 -3.28
C ASP A 362 -13.45 32.38 -2.67
N LYS A 363 -14.27 33.32 -2.20
CA LYS A 363 -15.51 33.03 -1.48
C LYS A 363 -16.51 32.16 -2.26
N LYS A 364 -16.55 32.30 -3.60
CA LYS A 364 -17.45 31.51 -4.47
C LYS A 364 -16.95 30.07 -4.59
N ASN A 365 -15.68 29.91 -4.88
CA ASN A 365 -15.05 28.59 -5.02
C ASN A 365 -14.97 27.86 -3.66
N SER A 366 -14.65 28.55 -2.55
CA SER A 366 -14.62 27.97 -1.21
C SER A 366 -15.98 27.31 -0.86
N LYS A 367 -17.11 27.98 -1.15
CA LYS A 367 -18.45 27.39 -0.93
C LYS A 367 -18.69 26.14 -1.77
N LYS A 368 -18.31 26.17 -3.06
CA LYS A 368 -18.47 25.00 -3.96
C LYS A 368 -17.56 23.84 -3.52
N ILE A 369 -16.31 24.13 -3.20
CA ILE A 369 -15.35 23.15 -2.69
C ILE A 369 -15.87 22.50 -1.42
N PHE A 370 -16.32 23.31 -0.43
CA PHE A 370 -16.86 22.80 0.82
C PHE A 370 -18.09 21.90 0.59
N LYS A 371 -19.06 22.34 -0.21
CA LYS A 371 -20.25 21.55 -0.57
C LYS A 371 -19.85 20.19 -1.14
N TYR A 372 -18.85 20.17 -2.03
CA TYR A 372 -18.37 18.95 -2.68
C TYR A 372 -17.65 18.02 -1.69
N ILE A 373 -16.60 18.52 -1.00
CA ILE A 373 -15.77 17.67 -0.10
C ILE A 373 -16.56 17.16 1.12
N SER A 374 -17.61 17.88 1.55
CA SER A 374 -18.50 17.48 2.64
C SER A 374 -19.60 16.50 2.22
N SER A 375 -19.87 16.36 0.92
CA SER A 375 -20.84 15.42 0.40
C SER A 375 -20.38 13.96 0.58
N LYS A 376 -21.33 13.01 0.57
CA LYS A 376 -21.01 11.57 0.63
C LYS A 376 -20.08 11.15 -0.50
N ASP A 377 -20.31 11.64 -1.72
CA ASP A 377 -19.46 11.32 -2.89
C ASP A 377 -18.08 11.93 -2.76
N GLY A 378 -17.95 13.19 -2.36
CA GLY A 378 -16.68 13.86 -2.12
C GLY A 378 -15.87 13.18 -1.00
N GLN A 379 -16.51 12.83 0.11
CA GLN A 379 -15.85 12.08 1.19
C GLN A 379 -15.37 10.70 0.74
N LEU A 380 -16.16 9.99 -0.06
CA LEU A 380 -15.76 8.71 -0.65
C LEU A 380 -14.53 8.89 -1.54
N LYS A 381 -14.53 9.88 -2.42
CA LYS A 381 -13.39 10.19 -3.28
C LYS A 381 -12.14 10.54 -2.50
N ILE A 382 -12.25 11.33 -1.44
CA ILE A 382 -11.12 11.67 -0.56
C ILE A 382 -10.62 10.40 0.18
N SER A 383 -11.52 9.52 0.64
CA SER A 383 -11.14 8.27 1.29
C SER A 383 -10.35 7.34 0.37
N GLU A 384 -10.67 7.34 -0.92
CA GLU A 384 -10.00 6.55 -1.95
C GLU A 384 -8.61 7.08 -2.31
N LEU A 385 -8.32 8.36 -2.03
CA LEU A 385 -6.97 8.94 -2.16
C LEU A 385 -6.03 8.50 -1.04
N SER A 386 -6.55 7.81 -0.02
CA SER A 386 -5.74 7.42 1.14
C SER A 386 -4.80 6.26 0.83
N TYR A 387 -3.66 6.27 1.50
CA TYR A 387 -2.66 5.21 1.50
C TYR A 387 -2.13 4.98 2.93
N GLY A 388 -1.45 3.88 3.17
CA GLY A 388 -0.80 3.55 4.45
C GLY A 388 -1.41 2.36 5.16
N VAL A 389 -0.55 1.61 5.86
CA VAL A 389 -0.90 0.33 6.50
C VAL A 389 -1.45 0.52 7.92
N ALA A 390 -0.81 1.38 8.72
CA ALA A 390 -1.17 1.59 10.14
C ALA A 390 -2.18 2.72 10.34
N ALA A 391 -2.01 3.85 9.62
CA ALA A 391 -2.93 4.95 9.61
C ALA A 391 -3.14 5.44 8.18
N ALA A 392 -4.40 5.54 7.76
CA ALA A 392 -4.73 6.08 6.45
C ALA A 392 -4.27 7.55 6.40
N GLN A 393 -3.57 7.91 5.31
CA GLN A 393 -3.11 9.27 5.07
C GLN A 393 -3.26 9.65 3.60
N MET A 394 -3.28 10.96 3.32
CA MET A 394 -3.41 11.55 2.00
C MET A 394 -2.25 12.50 1.74
N SER A 395 -1.66 12.47 0.55
CA SER A 395 -0.64 13.43 0.15
C SER A 395 -1.27 14.74 -0.37
N MET A 396 -0.51 15.83 -0.28
CA MET A 396 -0.95 17.13 -0.82
C MET A 396 -1.17 17.06 -2.34
N LYS A 397 -0.31 16.34 -3.07
CA LYS A 397 -0.43 16.13 -4.51
C LYS A 397 -1.73 15.41 -4.89
N GLN A 398 -2.09 14.37 -4.14
CA GLN A 398 -3.35 13.67 -4.37
C GLN A 398 -4.58 14.55 -4.12
N LEU A 399 -4.56 15.36 -3.05
CA LEU A 399 -5.62 16.32 -2.79
C LEU A 399 -5.68 17.40 -3.87
N ALA A 400 -4.53 17.90 -4.33
CA ALA A 400 -4.43 18.92 -5.39
C ALA A 400 -5.04 18.45 -6.73
N GLN A 401 -4.87 17.18 -7.04
CA GLN A 401 -5.40 16.53 -8.25
C GLN A 401 -6.84 16.02 -8.10
N LEU A 402 -7.50 16.27 -6.96
CA LEU A 402 -8.90 15.92 -6.77
C LEU A 402 -9.76 16.65 -7.81
N LYS A 403 -10.36 15.90 -8.72
CA LYS A 403 -11.27 16.43 -9.74
C LYS A 403 -12.67 16.63 -9.15
N MET A 404 -13.17 17.83 -9.27
CA MET A 404 -14.49 18.23 -8.76
C MET A 404 -15.36 18.71 -9.92
N ASP A 405 -16.67 18.43 -9.82
CA ASP A 405 -17.65 18.96 -10.74
C ASP A 405 -17.96 20.41 -10.32
N PHE A 406 -17.63 21.37 -11.17
CA PHE A 406 -17.98 22.77 -11.00
C PHE A 406 -19.20 23.09 -11.85
N GLU A 407 -20.38 23.13 -11.21
CA GLU A 407 -21.60 23.73 -11.77
C GLU A 407 -21.58 25.26 -11.68
#